data_ace1f7745d4c30ea684415fffd93e87e
#
_entry.id   ace1f7745d4c30ea684415fffd93e87e
#
_cell.length_a   1.000
_cell.length_b   1.000
_cell.length_c   1.000
_cell.angle_alpha   90.00
_cell.angle_beta   90.00
_cell.angle_gamma   90.00
#
_symmetry.space_group_name_H-M   'P 1'
#
loop_
_entity.id
_entity.type
_entity.pdbx_description
1 polymer ?
#
loop_
_entity_poly.entity_id
_entity_poly.type
_entity_poly.pdbx_seq_one_letter_code
_entity_poly.pdbx_strand_id
1 'polypeptide(L)'
;MLVSEREMGISDEHDGIIEIKDNYKIGDLFSKIFAIDEPVIEINLTPNRSDCLSVRGIARDLAAAGIGKLKDLNYEKVKESFKSPITWKKEFQNKNLCPGVAGRYFKNVKNIESPKWLQDRLTAIGLRPISALVDITNYITFDLGRPLHVYDADKVSGNLTMRLANKNEECLALNEVNYKCDSDMIV
;
A
#
# COMPACT_ATOMS: atom_id res chain seq x y z
N MET A 1 -30.96 -11.21 15.34
CA MET A 1 -31.40 -10.17 14.41
C MET A 1 -30.73 -10.52 13.07
N LEU A 2 -31.47 -10.50 11.99
CA LEU A 2 -30.92 -10.73 10.64
C LEU A 2 -30.59 -9.38 10.07
N VAL A 3 -29.32 -9.19 9.64
CA VAL A 3 -28.77 -7.91 9.19
C VAL A 3 -27.97 -8.08 7.91
N SER A 4 -27.93 -7.05 7.07
CA SER A 4 -27.08 -6.96 5.89
C SER A 4 -25.67 -6.48 6.27
N GLU A 5 -24.70 -6.60 5.35
CA GLU A 5 -23.34 -6.09 5.54
C GLU A 5 -23.32 -4.57 5.73
N ARG A 6 -24.18 -3.85 5.01
CA ARG A 6 -24.32 -2.40 5.12
C ARG A 6 -24.81 -1.96 6.49
N GLU A 7 -25.78 -2.67 7.06
CA GLU A 7 -26.31 -2.35 8.41
C GLU A 7 -25.27 -2.60 9.50
N MET A 8 -24.31 -3.48 9.26
CA MET A 8 -23.18 -3.75 10.16
C MET A 8 -21.94 -2.89 9.85
N GLY A 9 -22.00 -2.05 8.83
CA GLY A 9 -20.88 -1.19 8.42
C GLY A 9 -19.69 -1.94 7.84
N ILE A 10 -19.89 -3.13 7.27
CA ILE A 10 -18.83 -3.97 6.69
C ILE A 10 -18.59 -3.60 5.23
N SER A 11 -19.65 -3.40 4.47
CA SER A 11 -19.61 -3.01 3.05
C SER A 11 -20.87 -2.23 2.68
N ASP A 12 -20.96 -1.79 1.42
CA ASP A 12 -22.18 -1.14 0.88
C ASP A 12 -23.25 -2.16 0.42
N GLU A 13 -22.99 -3.46 0.55
CA GLU A 13 -23.91 -4.52 0.15
C GLU A 13 -25.14 -4.55 1.07
N HIS A 14 -26.31 -4.47 0.46
CA HIS A 14 -27.59 -4.42 1.17
C HIS A 14 -28.58 -5.51 0.72
N ASP A 15 -28.19 -6.37 -0.19
CA ASP A 15 -29.05 -7.46 -0.66
C ASP A 15 -28.97 -8.66 0.27
N GLY A 16 -30.08 -8.92 0.96
CA GLY A 16 -30.23 -10.07 1.84
C GLY A 16 -29.65 -9.87 3.23
N ILE A 17 -29.23 -10.99 3.82
CA ILE A 17 -28.65 -11.08 5.17
C ILE A 17 -27.24 -11.62 5.09
N ILE A 18 -26.42 -11.32 6.09
CA ILE A 18 -25.07 -11.88 6.19
C ILE A 18 -25.16 -13.38 6.39
N GLU A 19 -24.57 -14.14 5.44
CA GLU A 19 -24.40 -15.57 5.55
C GLU A 19 -22.93 -15.89 5.89
N ILE A 20 -22.73 -16.49 7.06
CA ILE A 20 -21.40 -16.90 7.51
C ILE A 20 -21.11 -18.29 6.92
N LYS A 21 -20.18 -18.35 5.97
CA LYS A 21 -19.86 -19.56 5.19
C LYS A 21 -18.85 -20.50 5.87
N ASP A 22 -18.13 -20.01 6.85
CA ASP A 22 -17.08 -20.77 7.54
C ASP A 22 -17.60 -21.49 8.77
N ASN A 23 -16.85 -22.46 9.28
CA ASN A 23 -17.19 -23.27 10.45
C ASN A 23 -17.00 -22.50 11.76
N TYR A 24 -17.83 -21.52 12.03
CA TYR A 24 -17.90 -20.83 13.31
C TYR A 24 -18.89 -21.51 14.24
N LYS A 25 -18.71 -21.33 15.55
CA LYS A 25 -19.59 -21.88 16.57
C LYS A 25 -20.67 -20.87 16.91
N ILE A 26 -21.86 -21.38 17.22
CA ILE A 26 -22.94 -20.54 17.74
C ILE A 26 -22.47 -19.90 19.05
N GLY A 27 -22.52 -18.56 19.10
CA GLY A 27 -22.03 -17.77 20.24
C GLY A 27 -20.67 -17.14 20.03
N ASP A 28 -19.97 -17.41 18.92
CA ASP A 28 -18.77 -16.68 18.56
C ASP A 28 -19.09 -15.20 18.32
N LEU A 29 -18.18 -14.33 18.72
CA LEU A 29 -18.37 -12.89 18.56
C LEU A 29 -18.29 -12.50 17.08
N PHE A 30 -19.27 -11.77 16.60
CA PHE A 30 -19.31 -11.24 15.24
C PHE A 30 -18.05 -10.44 14.89
N SER A 31 -17.57 -9.61 15.81
CA SER A 31 -16.36 -8.82 15.62
C SER A 31 -15.13 -9.67 15.34
N LYS A 32 -15.03 -10.88 15.91
CA LYS A 32 -13.93 -11.81 15.64
C LYS A 32 -14.07 -12.53 14.30
N ILE A 33 -15.32 -12.84 13.92
CA ILE A 33 -15.61 -13.48 12.64
C ILE A 33 -15.19 -12.58 11.47
N PHE A 34 -15.49 -11.29 11.59
CA PHE A 34 -15.19 -10.28 10.55
C PHE A 34 -13.93 -9.47 10.81
N ALA A 35 -13.13 -9.83 11.84
CA ALA A 35 -11.88 -9.15 12.19
C ALA A 35 -12.04 -7.61 12.36
N ILE A 36 -13.17 -7.17 12.89
CA ILE A 36 -13.50 -5.75 13.13
C ILE A 36 -13.27 -5.31 14.59
N ASP A 37 -12.62 -6.14 15.39
CA ASP A 37 -12.27 -5.86 16.79
C ASP A 37 -10.86 -5.26 16.94
N GLU A 38 -10.10 -5.15 15.88
CA GLU A 38 -8.83 -4.43 15.90
C GLU A 38 -9.08 -2.91 15.97
N PRO A 39 -8.51 -2.20 16.96
CA PRO A 39 -8.75 -0.77 17.10
C PRO A 39 -8.10 -0.01 15.95
N VAL A 40 -8.91 0.78 15.24
CA VAL A 40 -8.44 1.72 14.23
C VAL A 40 -8.53 3.13 14.80
N ILE A 41 -7.43 3.87 14.72
CA ILE A 41 -7.32 5.24 15.21
C ILE A 41 -7.15 6.16 14.01
N GLU A 42 -8.10 7.06 13.80
CA GLU A 42 -7.98 8.12 12.81
C GLU A 42 -7.10 9.24 13.37
N ILE A 43 -6.06 9.61 12.64
CA ILE A 43 -5.10 10.63 13.05
C ILE A 43 -4.96 11.67 11.95
N ASN A 44 -5.28 12.92 12.30
CA ASN A 44 -5.04 14.06 11.42
C ASN A 44 -3.60 14.54 11.58
N LEU A 45 -2.87 14.59 10.48
CA LEU A 45 -1.49 15.07 10.44
C LEU A 45 -1.40 16.40 9.71
N THR A 46 -0.55 17.29 10.22
CA THR A 46 -0.24 18.53 9.53
C THR A 46 0.63 18.28 8.28
N PRO A 47 0.55 19.09 7.22
CA PRO A 47 1.25 18.85 5.95
C PRO A 47 2.79 18.76 6.08
N ASN A 48 3.37 19.35 7.11
CA ASN A 48 4.80 19.33 7.39
C ASN A 48 5.29 18.06 8.12
N ARG A 49 4.38 17.12 8.44
CA ARG A 49 4.67 15.88 9.17
C ARG A 49 4.44 14.63 8.30
N SER A 50 4.86 14.68 7.05
CA SER A 50 4.81 13.53 6.14
C SER A 50 5.59 12.32 6.65
N ASP A 51 6.56 12.53 7.53
CA ASP A 51 7.30 11.48 8.23
C ASP A 51 6.43 10.63 9.17
N CYS A 52 5.27 11.13 9.57
CA CYS A 52 4.29 10.46 10.42
C CYS A 52 3.16 9.75 9.64
N LEU A 53 3.15 9.81 8.30
CA LEU A 53 2.14 9.15 7.48
C LEU A 53 2.34 7.61 7.44
N SER A 54 2.45 6.98 8.60
CA SER A 54 2.56 5.53 8.74
C SER A 54 2.44 5.09 10.19
N VAL A 55 2.11 3.81 10.39
CA VAL A 55 2.10 3.21 11.73
C VAL A 55 3.45 3.40 12.42
N ARG A 56 4.56 3.13 11.72
CA ARG A 56 5.90 3.30 12.27
C ARG A 56 6.26 4.76 12.53
N GLY A 57 5.82 5.69 11.68
CA GLY A 57 6.04 7.12 11.87
C GLY A 57 5.37 7.62 13.14
N ILE A 58 4.12 7.25 13.37
CA ILE A 58 3.38 7.55 14.61
C ILE A 58 4.02 6.86 15.81
N ALA A 59 4.41 5.59 15.71
CA ALA A 59 5.07 4.87 16.80
C ALA A 59 6.39 5.56 17.21
N ARG A 60 7.16 6.08 16.24
CA ARG A 60 8.37 6.85 16.51
C ARG A 60 8.08 8.15 17.28
N ASP A 61 7.03 8.87 16.89
CA ASP A 61 6.60 10.11 17.54
C ASP A 61 6.14 9.86 18.98
N LEU A 62 5.34 8.82 19.19
CA LEU A 62 4.92 8.40 20.54
C LEU A 62 6.11 7.99 21.40
N ALA A 63 7.09 7.30 20.84
CA ALA A 63 8.32 6.97 21.57
C ALA A 63 9.14 8.21 21.93
N ALA A 64 9.23 9.20 21.03
CA ALA A 64 9.87 10.48 21.31
C ALA A 64 9.14 11.28 22.41
N ALA A 65 7.83 11.15 22.49
CA ALA A 65 7.01 11.72 23.56
C ALA A 65 7.08 10.95 24.90
N GLY A 66 7.84 9.85 24.98
CA GLY A 66 7.98 9.03 26.18
C GLY A 66 6.82 8.07 26.47
N ILE A 67 5.90 7.88 25.52
CA ILE A 67 4.71 7.01 25.67
C ILE A 67 5.06 5.53 25.46
N GLY A 68 6.27 5.21 25.02
CA GLY A 68 6.69 3.84 24.76
C GLY A 68 8.09 3.75 24.20
N LYS A 69 8.45 2.56 23.73
CA LYS A 69 9.73 2.32 23.04
C LYS A 69 9.45 1.84 21.61
N LEU A 70 10.10 2.48 20.65
CA LEU A 70 10.04 2.04 19.26
C LEU A 70 10.72 0.68 19.12
N LYS A 71 10.00 -0.31 18.61
CA LYS A 71 10.58 -1.63 18.32
C LYS A 71 11.51 -1.55 17.12
N ASP A 72 12.59 -2.32 17.17
CA ASP A 72 13.50 -2.46 16.03
C ASP A 72 12.80 -3.17 14.85
N LEU A 73 13.18 -2.77 13.64
CA LEU A 73 12.77 -3.49 12.43
C LEU A 73 13.65 -4.72 12.27
N ASN A 74 13.10 -5.86 12.62
CA ASN A 74 13.74 -7.14 12.35
C ASN A 74 13.34 -7.61 10.93
N TYR A 75 14.28 -7.57 10.02
CA TYR A 75 14.12 -8.10 8.67
C TYR A 75 15.32 -8.91 8.25
N GLU A 76 15.07 -10.01 7.57
CA GLU A 76 16.13 -10.79 6.96
C GLU A 76 16.58 -10.13 5.65
N LYS A 77 17.89 -9.97 5.49
CA LYS A 77 18.44 -9.48 4.23
C LYS A 77 18.30 -10.56 3.16
N VAL A 78 17.47 -10.30 2.17
CA VAL A 78 17.36 -11.16 0.99
C VAL A 78 18.60 -10.95 0.12
N LYS A 79 19.41 -12.01 -0.05
CA LYS A 79 20.62 -11.98 -0.91
C LYS A 79 20.21 -11.85 -2.37
N GLU A 80 20.99 -11.04 -3.09
CA GLU A 80 20.86 -10.98 -4.54
C GLU A 80 21.41 -12.27 -5.15
N SER A 81 20.64 -12.86 -6.07
CA SER A 81 21.02 -14.10 -6.76
C SER A 81 21.28 -13.89 -8.26
N PHE A 82 20.88 -12.73 -8.81
CA PHE A 82 21.06 -12.36 -10.21
C PHE A 82 20.95 -10.85 -10.39
N LYS A 83 21.43 -10.33 -11.53
CA LYS A 83 21.30 -8.91 -11.89
C LYS A 83 19.91 -8.64 -12.49
N SER A 84 19.33 -7.49 -12.15
CA SER A 84 18.10 -7.03 -12.80
C SER A 84 18.35 -6.76 -14.29
N PRO A 85 17.48 -7.26 -15.19
CA PRO A 85 17.52 -6.90 -16.61
C PRO A 85 16.97 -5.48 -16.86
N ILE A 86 16.20 -4.93 -15.92
CA ILE A 86 15.61 -3.61 -15.99
C ILE A 86 16.42 -2.68 -15.10
N THR A 87 16.79 -1.53 -15.62
CA THR A 87 17.55 -0.50 -14.91
C THR A 87 16.75 0.79 -14.82
N TRP A 88 17.20 1.68 -13.93
CA TRP A 88 16.64 3.02 -13.79
C TRP A 88 17.55 4.03 -14.45
N LYS A 89 16.97 4.98 -15.18
CA LYS A 89 17.63 6.18 -15.66
C LYS A 89 17.03 7.40 -15.01
N LYS A 90 17.86 8.37 -14.69
CA LYS A 90 17.45 9.69 -14.20
C LYS A 90 17.87 10.73 -15.24
N GLU A 91 16.90 11.37 -15.89
CA GLU A 91 17.14 12.35 -16.96
C GLU A 91 16.68 13.74 -16.50
N PHE A 92 17.50 14.35 -15.62
CA PHE A 92 17.27 15.72 -15.14
C PHE A 92 18.45 16.60 -15.55
N GLN A 93 18.21 17.58 -16.38
CA GLN A 93 19.29 18.37 -17.01
C GLN A 93 20.17 19.12 -16.00
N ASN A 94 19.65 19.82 -15.00
CA ASN A 94 20.44 20.65 -14.09
C ASN A 94 19.98 20.59 -12.63
N LYS A 95 19.09 19.67 -12.27
CA LYS A 95 18.53 19.58 -10.93
C LYS A 95 18.47 18.12 -10.50
N ASN A 96 18.96 17.82 -9.31
CA ASN A 96 18.76 16.50 -8.71
C ASN A 96 17.38 16.44 -8.04
N LEU A 97 16.33 16.39 -8.86
CA LEU A 97 14.95 16.36 -8.40
C LEU A 97 14.54 14.99 -7.78
N CYS A 98 15.32 13.95 -8.10
CA CYS A 98 15.18 12.63 -7.50
C CYS A 98 16.55 12.14 -7.03
N PRO A 99 16.88 12.24 -5.74
CA PRO A 99 18.21 11.87 -5.24
C PRO A 99 18.50 10.39 -5.38
N GLY A 100 17.50 9.52 -5.26
CA GLY A 100 17.70 8.09 -5.36
C GLY A 100 16.44 7.32 -5.77
N VAL A 101 16.68 6.24 -6.50
CA VAL A 101 15.67 5.23 -6.84
C VAL A 101 16.26 3.87 -6.50
N ALA A 102 15.48 3.04 -5.83
CA ALA A 102 15.82 1.65 -5.58
C ALA A 102 14.75 0.75 -6.18
N GLY A 103 15.17 -0.24 -6.93
CA GLY A 103 14.29 -1.24 -7.50
C GLY A 103 14.84 -2.64 -7.26
N ARG A 104 13.96 -3.62 -7.21
CA ARG A 104 14.35 -5.03 -7.12
C ARG A 104 13.53 -5.85 -8.11
N TYR A 105 14.21 -6.71 -8.83
CA TYR A 105 13.59 -7.62 -9.78
C TYR A 105 13.40 -8.99 -9.15
N PHE A 106 12.19 -9.52 -9.27
CA PHE A 106 11.83 -10.85 -8.77
C PHE A 106 11.46 -11.76 -9.93
N LYS A 107 11.86 -13.02 -9.87
CA LYS A 107 11.49 -14.06 -10.86
C LYS A 107 10.55 -15.07 -10.23
N ASN A 108 9.72 -15.69 -11.07
CA ASN A 108 8.82 -16.77 -10.68
C ASN A 108 7.84 -16.39 -9.56
N VAL A 109 7.45 -15.12 -9.52
CA VAL A 109 6.44 -14.62 -8.59
C VAL A 109 5.06 -14.84 -9.19
N LYS A 110 4.15 -15.39 -8.39
CA LYS A 110 2.75 -15.50 -8.74
C LYS A 110 1.96 -14.44 -8.00
N ASN A 111 1.22 -13.63 -8.73
CA ASN A 111 0.30 -12.68 -8.13
C ASN A 111 -1.01 -13.41 -7.81
N ILE A 112 -1.12 -13.88 -6.59
CA ILE A 112 -2.27 -14.64 -6.06
C ILE A 112 -3.10 -13.77 -5.13
N GLU A 113 -4.15 -14.31 -4.56
CA GLU A 113 -4.91 -13.69 -3.48
C GLU A 113 -4.03 -13.49 -2.25
N SER A 114 -4.21 -12.38 -1.56
CA SER A 114 -3.48 -12.07 -0.33
C SER A 114 -3.87 -13.01 0.80
N PRO A 115 -2.95 -13.34 1.71
CA PRO A 115 -3.31 -14.10 2.91
C PRO A 115 -4.28 -13.29 3.79
N LYS A 116 -5.18 -14.00 4.48
CA LYS A 116 -6.28 -13.41 5.26
C LYS A 116 -5.82 -12.30 6.21
N TRP A 117 -4.72 -12.49 6.94
CA TRP A 117 -4.21 -11.46 7.85
C TRP A 117 -3.87 -10.13 7.16
N LEU A 118 -3.41 -10.16 5.91
CA LEU A 118 -3.08 -8.96 5.14
C LEU A 118 -4.36 -8.29 4.64
N GLN A 119 -5.32 -9.09 4.16
CA GLN A 119 -6.64 -8.60 3.76
C GLN A 119 -7.34 -7.89 4.94
N ASP A 120 -7.35 -8.52 6.11
CA ASP A 120 -8.01 -7.97 7.31
C ASP A 120 -7.42 -6.62 7.71
N ARG A 121 -6.08 -6.49 7.71
CA ARG A 121 -5.41 -5.24 8.04
C ARG A 121 -5.70 -4.12 7.05
N LEU A 122 -5.73 -4.43 5.76
CA LEU A 122 -6.06 -3.44 4.73
C LEU A 122 -7.53 -3.03 4.83
N THR A 123 -8.43 -4.00 5.01
CA THR A 123 -9.86 -3.74 5.18
C THR A 123 -10.13 -2.88 6.41
N ALA A 124 -9.44 -3.14 7.53
CA ALA A 124 -9.60 -2.37 8.76
C ALA A 124 -9.32 -0.87 8.58
N ILE A 125 -8.42 -0.49 7.68
CA ILE A 125 -8.11 0.91 7.35
C ILE A 125 -8.88 1.42 6.11
N GLY A 126 -9.92 0.71 5.67
CA GLY A 126 -10.78 1.11 4.56
C GLY A 126 -10.23 0.83 3.16
N LEU A 127 -9.19 0.01 3.03
CA LEU A 127 -8.66 -0.38 1.74
C LEU A 127 -9.24 -1.72 1.28
N ARG A 128 -9.61 -1.80 0.02
CA ARG A 128 -10.05 -3.05 -0.59
C ARG A 128 -8.84 -3.89 -1.01
N PRO A 129 -8.69 -5.13 -0.53
CA PRO A 129 -7.69 -6.06 -1.04
C PRO A 129 -7.91 -6.35 -2.53
N ILE A 130 -6.82 -6.39 -3.30
CA ILE A 130 -6.86 -6.59 -4.76
C ILE A 130 -6.12 -7.86 -5.14
N SER A 131 -4.84 -7.93 -4.79
CA SER A 131 -3.95 -9.06 -5.08
C SER A 131 -2.67 -8.95 -4.25
N ALA A 132 -2.00 -10.06 -4.00
CA ALA A 132 -0.87 -10.12 -3.08
C ALA A 132 0.22 -9.06 -3.34
N LEU A 133 0.59 -8.83 -4.60
CA LEU A 133 1.64 -7.87 -4.92
C LEU A 133 1.19 -6.42 -4.67
N VAL A 134 -0.04 -6.08 -5.05
CA VAL A 134 -0.61 -4.75 -4.80
C VAL A 134 -0.81 -4.52 -3.30
N ASP A 135 -1.35 -5.51 -2.61
CA ASP A 135 -1.65 -5.43 -1.20
C ASP A 135 -0.38 -5.31 -0.34
N ILE A 136 0.71 -5.99 -0.72
CA ILE A 136 2.02 -5.80 -0.08
C ILE A 136 2.51 -4.36 -0.26
N THR A 137 2.37 -3.77 -1.45
CA THR A 137 2.80 -2.37 -1.65
C THR A 137 1.97 -1.40 -0.82
N ASN A 138 0.67 -1.62 -0.72
CA ASN A 138 -0.22 -0.84 0.15
C ASN A 138 0.14 -1.02 1.63
N TYR A 139 0.33 -2.26 2.07
CA TYR A 139 0.71 -2.56 3.45
C TYR A 139 2.00 -1.83 3.86
N ILE A 140 3.06 -1.93 3.05
CA ILE A 140 4.34 -1.25 3.33
C ILE A 140 4.19 0.27 3.31
N THR A 141 3.35 0.80 2.44
CA THR A 141 3.05 2.24 2.41
C THR A 141 2.46 2.71 3.74
N PHE A 142 1.46 2.03 4.27
CA PHE A 142 0.81 2.42 5.52
C PHE A 142 1.60 2.02 6.78
N ASP A 143 2.32 0.91 6.75
CA ASP A 143 3.12 0.47 7.91
C ASP A 143 4.41 1.28 8.08
N LEU A 144 5.16 1.50 6.99
CA LEU A 144 6.48 2.12 7.02
C LEU A 144 6.55 3.55 6.45
N GLY A 145 5.47 4.05 5.84
CA GLY A 145 5.47 5.35 5.18
C GLY A 145 6.33 5.38 3.91
N ARG A 146 6.46 4.23 3.25
CA ARG A 146 7.27 4.12 2.04
C ARG A 146 6.40 3.67 0.86
N PRO A 147 5.90 4.60 0.05
CA PRO A 147 5.16 4.26 -1.16
C PRO A 147 6.01 3.38 -2.09
N LEU A 148 5.42 2.31 -2.55
CA LEU A 148 6.03 1.35 -3.45
C LEU A 148 5.20 1.23 -4.74
N HIS A 149 5.88 0.91 -5.83
CA HIS A 149 5.26 0.50 -7.08
C HIS A 149 5.70 -0.90 -7.45
N VAL A 150 4.81 -1.68 -8.02
CA VAL A 150 5.08 -2.99 -8.59
C VAL A 150 4.69 -2.98 -10.05
N TYR A 151 5.58 -3.50 -10.90
CA TYR A 151 5.39 -3.55 -12.34
C TYR A 151 5.51 -4.98 -12.83
N ASP A 152 4.69 -5.34 -13.80
CA ASP A 152 4.87 -6.56 -14.56
C ASP A 152 6.07 -6.36 -15.50
N ALA A 153 7.17 -7.03 -15.21
CA ALA A 153 8.42 -6.86 -15.94
C ALA A 153 8.34 -7.26 -17.41
N ASP A 154 7.45 -8.18 -17.75
CA ASP A 154 7.25 -8.62 -19.13
C ASP A 154 6.50 -7.57 -19.98
N LYS A 155 5.84 -6.62 -19.31
CA LYS A 155 5.15 -5.48 -19.95
C LYS A 155 6.00 -4.21 -20.00
N VAL A 156 7.15 -4.19 -19.34
CA VAL A 156 8.06 -3.04 -19.35
C VAL A 156 8.93 -3.09 -20.61
N SER A 157 8.77 -2.11 -21.50
CA SER A 157 9.62 -1.94 -22.67
C SER A 157 10.87 -1.13 -22.33
N GLY A 158 12.03 -1.80 -22.35
CA GLY A 158 13.32 -1.16 -22.07
C GLY A 158 13.55 -0.89 -20.58
N ASN A 159 14.01 0.30 -20.25
CA ASN A 159 14.33 0.71 -18.89
C ASN A 159 13.31 1.71 -18.34
N LEU A 160 13.23 1.78 -17.03
CA LEU A 160 12.41 2.80 -16.37
C LEU A 160 13.22 4.12 -16.33
N THR A 161 12.59 5.20 -16.75
CA THR A 161 13.21 6.52 -16.79
C THR A 161 12.40 7.50 -15.95
N MET A 162 13.07 8.20 -15.04
CA MET A 162 12.53 9.35 -14.35
C MET A 162 13.03 10.62 -15.01
N ARG A 163 12.13 11.46 -15.44
CA ARG A 163 12.41 12.71 -16.15
C ARG A 163 11.38 13.79 -15.84
N LEU A 164 11.62 14.98 -16.28
CA LEU A 164 10.56 15.98 -16.35
C LEU A 164 9.62 15.66 -17.52
N ALA A 165 8.34 15.92 -17.31
CA ALA A 165 7.34 15.80 -18.38
C ALA A 165 7.61 16.82 -19.51
N ASN A 166 7.17 16.49 -20.72
CA ASN A 166 7.06 17.47 -21.77
C ASN A 166 5.80 18.35 -21.52
N LYS A 167 5.85 19.57 -21.99
CA LYS A 167 4.69 20.46 -21.86
C LYS A 167 3.46 19.84 -22.53
N ASN A 168 2.36 19.77 -21.79
CA ASN A 168 1.09 19.14 -22.21
C ASN A 168 1.20 17.63 -22.50
N GLU A 169 2.17 16.94 -21.93
CA GLU A 169 2.22 15.48 -21.97
C GLU A 169 1.02 14.90 -21.23
N GLU A 170 0.35 13.92 -21.83
CA GLU A 170 -0.79 13.28 -21.22
C GLU A 170 -0.37 11.97 -20.53
N CYS A 171 -0.86 11.77 -19.34
CA CYS A 171 -0.64 10.56 -18.55
C CYS A 171 -1.98 9.98 -18.09
N LEU A 172 -2.28 8.78 -18.54
CA LEU A 172 -3.43 8.02 -18.02
C LEU A 172 -3.04 7.39 -16.68
N ALA A 173 -3.65 7.87 -15.61
CA ALA A 173 -3.41 7.36 -14.26
C ALA A 173 -4.24 6.11 -13.95
N LEU A 174 -3.91 5.43 -12.83
CA LEU A 174 -4.59 4.21 -12.40
C LEU A 174 -6.08 4.39 -12.04
N ASN A 175 -6.51 5.63 -11.80
CA ASN A 175 -7.90 5.97 -11.60
C ASN A 175 -8.66 6.25 -12.91
N GLU A 176 -8.08 5.87 -14.05
CA GLU A 176 -8.63 6.05 -15.41
C GLU A 176 -8.83 7.52 -15.82
N VAL A 177 -8.25 8.47 -15.06
CA VAL A 177 -8.26 9.88 -15.41
C VAL A 177 -7.01 10.24 -16.20
N ASN A 178 -7.21 10.96 -17.30
CA ASN A 178 -6.11 11.47 -18.11
C ASN A 178 -5.66 12.83 -17.60
N TYR A 179 -4.41 12.90 -17.12
CA TYR A 179 -3.81 14.12 -16.59
C TYR A 179 -2.90 14.77 -17.62
N LYS A 180 -2.99 16.07 -17.75
CA LYS A 180 -2.02 16.86 -18.52
C LYS A 180 -0.90 17.31 -17.59
N CYS A 181 0.32 16.94 -17.94
CA CYS A 181 1.50 17.28 -17.16
C CYS A 181 2.10 18.61 -17.65
N ASP A 182 2.55 19.42 -16.71
CA ASP A 182 3.40 20.58 -16.99
C ASP A 182 4.89 20.19 -16.98
N SER A 183 5.72 21.02 -17.56
CA SER A 183 7.16 20.75 -17.74
C SER A 183 7.99 20.73 -16.45
N ASP A 184 7.41 21.02 -15.31
CA ASP A 184 8.02 20.94 -13.98
C ASP A 184 7.57 19.68 -13.19
N MET A 185 6.67 18.90 -13.73
CA MET A 185 6.23 17.63 -13.14
C MET A 185 7.20 16.50 -13.49
N ILE A 186 7.43 15.62 -12.53
CA ILE A 186 8.26 14.41 -12.72
C ILE A 186 7.35 13.26 -13.18
N VAL A 187 7.75 12.59 -14.22
CA VAL A 187 7.11 11.41 -14.80
C VAL A 187 8.11 10.26 -14.94
#